data_9085445b6d11929f0c1df124622791ae
#
_entry.id   9085445b6d11929f0c1df124622791ae
#
_cell.length_a   1.000
_cell.length_b   1.000
_cell.length_c   1.000
_cell.angle_alpha   90.00
_cell.angle_beta   90.00
_cell.angle_gamma   90.00
#
_symmetry.space_group_name_H-M   'P 1'
#
loop_
_entity.id
_entity.type
_entity.pdbx_description
1 polymer ?
#
loop_
_entity_poly.entity_id
_entity_poly.type
_entity_poly.pdbx_seq_one_letter_code
_entity_poly.pdbx_strand_id
1 'polypeptide(L)' 'MSKTELRRHAMHLAQLLPNDRNEALAVLAFARELLDWTDTELARKAPT' A
#
# COMPACT_ATOMS: atom_id res chain seq x y z
N MET A 1 -8.54 9.98 -7.73
CA MET A 1 -7.34 9.61 -8.51
C MET A 1 -7.75 8.68 -9.64
N SER A 2 -7.25 8.92 -10.84
CA SER A 2 -7.61 8.12 -12.01
C SER A 2 -6.88 6.78 -12.00
N LYS A 3 -7.37 5.83 -12.80
CA LYS A 3 -6.69 4.54 -12.94
C LYS A 3 -5.27 4.70 -13.45
N THR A 4 -5.06 5.65 -14.36
CA THR A 4 -3.73 5.91 -14.91
C THR A 4 -2.78 6.38 -13.81
N GLU A 5 -3.24 7.27 -12.95
CA GLU A 5 -2.44 7.74 -11.82
C GLU A 5 -2.16 6.62 -10.83
N LEU A 6 -3.16 5.81 -10.54
CA LEU A 6 -2.98 4.67 -9.65
C LEU A 6 -1.95 3.68 -10.19
N ARG A 7 -2.00 3.40 -11.50
CA ARG A 7 -1.02 2.53 -12.13
C ARG A 7 0.38 3.11 -12.08
N ARG A 8 0.49 4.41 -12.25
CA ARG A 8 1.79 5.10 -12.17
C ARG A 8 2.38 4.95 -10.77
N HIS A 9 1.57 5.15 -9.74
CA HIS A 9 2.00 4.93 -8.37
C HIS A 9 2.42 3.49 -8.13
N ALA A 10 1.67 2.54 -8.69
CA ALA A 10 2.00 1.12 -8.56
C ALA A 10 3.34 0.81 -9.22
N MET A 11 3.65 1.42 -10.36
CA MET A 11 4.93 1.23 -11.02
C MET A 11 6.09 1.72 -10.16
N HIS A 12 5.93 2.87 -9.53
CA HIS A 12 6.95 3.38 -8.61
C HIS A 12 7.13 2.44 -7.43
N LEU A 13 6.03 1.99 -6.87
CA LEU A 13 6.07 1.05 -5.74
C LEU A 13 6.75 -0.25 -6.12
N ALA A 14 6.46 -0.75 -7.33
CA ALA A 14 7.04 -1.99 -7.80
C ALA A 14 8.57 -1.96 -7.83
N GLN A 15 9.16 -0.79 -8.10
CA GLN A 15 10.61 -0.63 -8.12
C GLN A 15 11.22 -0.81 -6.73
N LEU A 16 10.44 -0.63 -5.68
CA LEU A 16 10.90 -0.75 -4.30
C LEU A 16 10.70 -2.15 -3.75
N LEU A 17 10.00 -3.00 -4.49
CA LEU A 17 9.69 -4.35 -4.04
C LEU A 17 10.88 -5.28 -4.27
N PRO A 18 10.96 -6.38 -3.48
CA PRO A 18 11.98 -7.41 -3.73
C PRO A 18 11.85 -7.99 -5.13
N ASN A 19 12.96 -8.49 -5.65
CA ASN A 19 12.96 -9.12 -6.97
C ASN A 19 12.21 -10.43 -7.02
N ASP A 20 12.15 -11.14 -5.90
CA ASP A 20 11.40 -12.38 -5.82
C ASP A 20 9.90 -12.08 -5.79
N ARG A 21 9.16 -12.71 -6.70
CA ARG A 21 7.73 -12.48 -6.83
C ARG A 21 6.97 -12.79 -5.56
N ASN A 22 7.30 -13.91 -4.92
CA ASN A 22 6.61 -14.32 -3.70
C ASN A 22 6.85 -13.34 -2.57
N GLU A 23 8.08 -12.87 -2.44
CA GLU A 23 8.41 -11.87 -1.44
C GLU A 23 7.74 -10.54 -1.73
N ALA A 24 7.68 -10.15 -3.00
CA ALA A 24 7.02 -8.91 -3.41
C ALA A 24 5.53 -8.96 -3.07
N LEU A 25 4.88 -10.10 -3.34
CA LEU A 25 3.48 -10.27 -3.00
C LEU A 25 3.25 -10.25 -1.48
N ALA A 26 4.16 -10.82 -0.72
CA ALA A 26 4.08 -10.77 0.73
C ALA A 26 4.20 -9.34 1.25
N VAL A 27 5.12 -8.57 0.68
CA VAL A 27 5.27 -7.16 1.06
C VAL A 27 3.98 -6.39 0.78
N LEU A 28 3.37 -6.63 -0.38
CA LEU A 28 2.13 -5.97 -0.72
C LEU A 28 1.00 -6.35 0.24
N ALA A 29 0.94 -7.61 0.65
CA ALA A 29 -0.05 -8.07 1.60
C ALA A 29 0.12 -7.40 2.96
N PHE A 30 1.36 -7.33 3.44
CA PHE A 30 1.65 -6.65 4.70
C PHE A 30 1.38 -5.16 4.61
N ALA A 31 1.69 -4.54 3.48
CA ALA A 31 1.39 -3.13 3.27
C ALA A 31 -0.11 -2.87 3.34
N ARG A 32 -0.90 -3.77 2.77
CA ARG A 32 -2.35 -3.67 2.83
C ARG A 32 -2.85 -3.75 4.27
N GLU A 33 -2.31 -4.68 5.04
CA GLU A 33 -2.67 -4.80 6.45
C GLU A 33 -2.34 -3.53 7.22
N LEU A 34 -1.18 -2.95 6.96
CA LEU A 34 -0.77 -1.72 7.60
C LEU A 34 -1.69 -0.56 7.24
N LEU A 35 -2.10 -0.47 5.99
CA LEU A 35 -3.03 0.56 5.56
C LEU A 35 -4.38 0.41 6.24
N ASP A 36 -4.89 -0.82 6.34
CA ASP A 36 -6.15 -1.08 7.01
C ASP A 36 -6.06 -0.69 8.48
N TRP A 37 -4.96 -1.05 9.14
CA TRP A 37 -4.73 -0.70 10.53
C TRP A 37 -4.63 0.81 10.73
N THR A 38 -3.84 1.48 9.88
CA THR A 38 -3.64 2.92 9.95
C THR A 38 -4.95 3.67 9.74
N ASP A 39 -5.75 3.20 8.80
CA ASP A 39 -7.03 3.79 8.50
C ASP A 39 -7.95 3.71 9.73
N THR A 40 -7.97 2.57 10.40
CA THR A 40 -8.75 2.37 11.62
C THR A 40 -8.25 3.29 12.74
N GLU A 41 -6.95 3.39 12.93
CA GLU A 41 -6.36 4.24 13.94
C GLU A 41 -6.63 5.72 13.68
N LEU A 42 -6.51 6.14 12.43
CA LEU A 42 -6.79 7.51 12.06
C LEU A 42 -8.26 7.86 12.29
N ALA A 43 -9.15 6.92 12.01
CA ALA A 43 -10.57 7.13 12.25
C ALA A 43 -10.87 7.33 13.75
N ARG A 44 -10.13 6.63 14.60
CA ARG A 44 -10.29 6.76 16.04
C ARG A 44 -9.73 8.06 16.59
N LYS A 45 -8.60 8.48 16.04
CA LYS A 45 -7.85 9.63 16.55
C LYS A 45 -8.20 10.92 15.83
N ALA A 46 -8.91 10.84 14.73
CA ALA A 46 -9.21 12.01 13.94
C ALA A 46 -10.00 13.01 14.78
N PRO A 47 -9.50 14.21 14.94
CA PRO A 47 -10.28 15.25 15.61
C PRO A 47 -11.44 15.64 14.72
N THR A 48 -12.58 15.67 15.24
CA THR A 48 -13.75 16.07 14.48
C THR A 48 -14.03 17.55 14.68
#